data_d09f8417e35f04facdb5e6aa2d57b8cf
#
_entry.id   d09f8417e35f04facdb5e6aa2d57b8cf
#
_cell.length_a   1.000
_cell.length_b   1.000
_cell.length_c   1.000
_cell.angle_alpha   90.00
_cell.angle_beta   90.00
_cell.angle_gamma   90.00
#
_symmetry.space_group_name_H-M   'P 1'
#
loop_
_entity.id
_entity.type
_entity.pdbx_description
1 polymer ?
#
loop_
_entity_poly.entity_id
_entity_poly.type
_entity_poly.pdbx_seq_one_letter_code
_entity_poly.pdbx_strand_id
1 'polypeptide(L)'
;AGMASPQGILFPLEKICVDWQQRQRAGAGLHNLGNTCFLNSVLQCLTYTPPLANYLLSREHSQSCRQQGFCMMCIMEVHVKQVLRSSASAIQPWAVIRVLRRIGEHFQHGRQEDAHDFLRCTVDAMQRACLHDSSNLGISSEATTVMHQIFGGFLRSRVTCLSCKEVSDSYEAFLDVPLDIRAAASVTAALEDFVKPEQLDGNNCFKCSQCDKMVAASKRFTFHRVPKVLTLCLKRFGDFTGRKIRKVVEYPECLDLRPYMGQTDGEPLLYSLYAVLVHSGDSCCWGHYFCYIKASNGLWYQMDDSSVVLDDINTVLRQQAYLLFYVR
;
A
#
# COMPACT_ATOMS: atom_id res chain seq x y z
N ALA A 1 -27.38 -3.20 2.73
CA ALA A 1 -27.16 -3.35 1.28
C ALA A 1 -25.81 -4.01 1.09
N GLY A 2 -25.77 -5.19 0.47
CA GLY A 2 -24.50 -5.87 0.16
C GLY A 2 -23.70 -5.12 -0.93
N MET A 3 -22.43 -5.46 -1.06
CA MET A 3 -21.59 -4.99 -2.16
C MET A 3 -22.20 -5.45 -3.50
N ALA A 4 -22.26 -4.53 -4.48
CA ALA A 4 -22.68 -4.87 -5.83
C ALA A 4 -21.68 -5.84 -6.47
N SER A 5 -22.19 -6.84 -7.19
CA SER A 5 -21.34 -7.74 -7.97
C SER A 5 -20.72 -6.98 -9.16
N PRO A 6 -19.46 -7.26 -9.53
CA PRO A 6 -18.83 -6.62 -10.68
C PRO A 6 -19.53 -7.01 -11.97
N GLN A 7 -19.70 -6.05 -12.90
CA GLN A 7 -20.25 -6.28 -14.23
C GLN A 7 -19.33 -7.14 -15.12
N GLY A 8 -18.04 -7.19 -14.80
CA GLY A 8 -17.02 -8.03 -15.41
C GLY A 8 -15.76 -8.07 -14.57
N ILE A 9 -15.04 -9.18 -14.62
CA ILE A 9 -13.76 -9.35 -13.94
C ILE A 9 -12.64 -9.01 -14.93
N LEU A 10 -11.90 -7.93 -14.65
CA LEU A 10 -10.80 -7.47 -15.50
C LEU A 10 -9.55 -8.34 -15.37
N PHE A 11 -9.29 -8.85 -14.15
CA PHE A 11 -8.19 -9.76 -13.89
C PHE A 11 -8.62 -10.82 -12.85
N PRO A 12 -8.54 -12.13 -13.16
CA PRO A 12 -8.94 -13.16 -12.22
C PRO A 12 -8.02 -13.25 -11.00
N LEU A 13 -8.62 -13.33 -9.80
CA LEU A 13 -7.88 -13.40 -8.54
C LEU A 13 -6.96 -14.64 -8.45
N GLU A 14 -7.39 -15.74 -9.02
CA GLU A 14 -6.65 -17.01 -9.06
C GLU A 14 -5.35 -16.94 -9.88
N LYS A 15 -5.19 -15.94 -10.75
CA LYS A 15 -3.94 -15.67 -11.47
C LYS A 15 -2.90 -14.91 -10.65
N ILE A 16 -3.28 -14.37 -9.49
CA ILE A 16 -2.33 -13.67 -8.62
C ILE A 16 -1.42 -14.69 -7.94
N CYS A 17 -0.14 -14.66 -8.28
CA CYS A 17 0.88 -15.52 -7.70
C CYS A 17 1.66 -14.74 -6.63
N VAL A 18 1.53 -15.13 -5.37
CA VAL A 18 2.20 -14.48 -4.23
C VAL A 18 3.61 -15.01 -3.98
N ASP A 19 3.96 -16.16 -4.56
CA ASP A 19 5.27 -16.77 -4.41
C ASP A 19 6.20 -16.36 -5.54
N TRP A 20 7.49 -16.16 -5.20
CA TRP A 20 8.51 -15.88 -6.21
C TRP A 20 8.70 -17.08 -7.15
N GLN A 21 8.77 -16.79 -8.45
CA GLN A 21 8.99 -17.81 -9.48
C GLN A 21 10.46 -18.27 -9.55
N GLN A 22 11.40 -17.41 -9.19
CA GLN A 22 12.84 -17.69 -9.21
C GLN A 22 13.50 -17.14 -7.94
N ARG A 23 14.47 -17.86 -7.43
CA ARG A 23 15.29 -17.41 -6.30
C ARG A 23 16.53 -16.69 -6.80
N GLN A 24 16.70 -15.47 -6.35
CA GLN A 24 17.88 -14.66 -6.64
C GLN A 24 18.15 -13.67 -5.53
N ARG A 25 19.38 -13.16 -5.47
CA ARG A 25 19.78 -12.07 -4.61
C ARG A 25 18.99 -10.79 -4.96
N ALA A 26 19.07 -9.79 -4.09
CA ALA A 26 18.64 -8.46 -4.44
C ALA A 26 19.34 -7.98 -5.72
N GLY A 27 18.60 -7.29 -6.57
CA GLY A 27 19.10 -6.67 -7.79
C GLY A 27 19.84 -5.36 -7.53
N ALA A 28 19.90 -4.50 -8.54
CA ALA A 28 20.64 -3.25 -8.50
C ALA A 28 20.07 -2.24 -7.49
N GLY A 29 20.94 -1.44 -6.88
CA GLY A 29 20.58 -0.20 -6.22
C GLY A 29 20.13 0.87 -7.22
N LEU A 30 19.64 1.99 -6.72
CA LEU A 30 19.15 3.11 -7.52
C LEU A 30 19.94 4.37 -7.19
N HIS A 31 20.62 4.95 -8.19
CA HIS A 31 21.34 6.19 -7.97
C HIS A 31 20.39 7.33 -7.56
N ASN A 32 20.82 8.14 -6.59
CA ASN A 32 20.16 9.38 -6.27
C ASN A 32 20.49 10.41 -7.35
N LEU A 33 19.46 10.86 -8.05
CA LEU A 33 19.57 11.80 -9.18
C LEU A 33 19.12 13.23 -8.81
N GLY A 34 19.29 13.59 -7.55
CA GLY A 34 18.86 14.87 -6.97
C GLY A 34 17.57 14.73 -6.15
N ASN A 35 17.73 14.51 -4.85
CA ASN A 35 16.62 14.34 -3.89
C ASN A 35 15.59 13.25 -4.27
N THR A 36 16.04 12.17 -4.90
CA THR A 36 15.18 11.09 -5.38
C THR A 36 15.08 9.90 -4.42
N CYS A 37 15.58 10.01 -3.19
CA CYS A 37 15.53 8.90 -2.22
C CYS A 37 14.09 8.45 -1.91
N PHE A 38 13.12 9.36 -1.87
CA PHE A 38 11.70 9.01 -1.68
C PHE A 38 11.18 8.10 -2.80
N LEU A 39 11.56 8.38 -4.02
CA LEU A 39 11.21 7.61 -5.21
C LEU A 39 11.99 6.28 -5.23
N ASN A 40 13.29 6.30 -4.97
CA ASN A 40 14.13 5.10 -4.97
C ASN A 40 13.64 4.06 -3.96
N SER A 41 13.33 4.49 -2.73
CA SER A 41 12.84 3.58 -1.68
C SER A 41 11.50 2.96 -2.02
N VAL A 42 10.56 3.73 -2.57
CA VAL A 42 9.25 3.21 -3.00
C VAL A 42 9.40 2.23 -4.16
N LEU A 43 10.22 2.55 -5.16
CA LEU A 43 10.46 1.66 -6.29
C LEU A 43 11.09 0.33 -5.85
N GLN A 44 11.99 0.34 -4.88
CA GLN A 44 12.56 -0.88 -4.33
C GLN A 44 11.49 -1.71 -3.61
N CYS A 45 10.64 -1.11 -2.78
CA CYS A 45 9.52 -1.82 -2.15
C CYS A 45 8.58 -2.46 -3.17
N LEU A 46 8.23 -1.76 -4.23
CA LEU A 46 7.35 -2.27 -5.29
C LEU A 46 8.02 -3.37 -6.13
N THR A 47 9.30 -3.22 -6.44
CA THR A 47 10.08 -4.22 -7.19
C THR A 47 10.12 -5.57 -6.49
N TYR A 48 10.19 -5.59 -5.16
CA TYR A 48 10.22 -6.81 -4.34
C TYR A 48 8.85 -7.20 -3.78
N THR A 49 7.78 -6.67 -4.33
CA THR A 49 6.40 -7.11 -4.10
C THR A 49 6.13 -8.33 -5.00
N PRO A 50 6.09 -9.58 -4.45
CA PRO A 50 6.12 -10.78 -5.29
C PRO A 50 5.03 -10.83 -6.35
N PRO A 51 3.73 -10.63 -6.03
CA PRO A 51 2.70 -10.74 -7.06
C PRO A 51 2.79 -9.64 -8.13
N LEU A 52 3.25 -8.44 -7.77
CA LEU A 52 3.46 -7.38 -8.75
C LEU A 52 4.64 -7.68 -9.67
N ALA A 53 5.78 -8.08 -9.10
CA ALA A 53 6.96 -8.45 -9.87
C ALA A 53 6.69 -9.62 -10.82
N ASN A 54 6.00 -10.65 -10.35
CA ASN A 54 5.61 -11.80 -11.17
C ASN A 54 4.75 -11.36 -12.35
N TYR A 55 3.76 -10.51 -12.11
CA TYR A 55 2.89 -9.98 -13.18
C TYR A 55 3.68 -9.15 -14.20
N LEU A 56 4.53 -8.22 -13.74
CA LEU A 56 5.32 -7.38 -14.62
C LEU A 56 6.34 -8.20 -15.44
N LEU A 57 6.98 -9.19 -14.82
CA LEU A 57 7.95 -10.05 -15.52
C LEU A 57 7.29 -11.03 -16.50
N SER A 58 6.02 -11.35 -16.33
CA SER A 58 5.26 -12.16 -17.29
C SER A 58 5.04 -11.46 -18.64
N ARG A 59 5.13 -10.14 -18.66
CA ARG A 59 4.88 -9.28 -19.83
C ARG A 59 3.41 -9.31 -20.32
N GLU A 60 2.50 -9.87 -19.54
CA GLU A 60 1.09 -9.98 -19.93
C GLU A 60 0.49 -8.63 -20.30
N HIS A 61 0.76 -7.59 -19.48
CA HIS A 61 0.26 -6.24 -19.79
C HIS A 61 0.90 -5.67 -21.05
N SER A 62 2.23 -5.68 -21.17
CA SER A 62 2.93 -5.03 -22.30
C SER A 62 2.65 -5.68 -23.64
N GLN A 63 2.36 -6.98 -23.66
CA GLN A 63 2.00 -7.69 -24.89
C GLN A 63 0.62 -7.29 -25.42
N SER A 64 -0.29 -6.88 -24.56
CA SER A 64 -1.67 -6.49 -24.90
C SER A 64 -1.91 -4.98 -24.87
N CYS A 65 -1.00 -4.21 -24.28
CA CYS A 65 -1.17 -2.76 -24.11
C CYS A 65 -1.18 -2.03 -25.44
N ARG A 66 -2.26 -1.31 -25.68
CA ARG A 66 -2.45 -0.45 -26.87
C ARG A 66 -2.36 1.04 -26.54
N GLN A 67 -2.05 1.38 -25.31
CA GLN A 67 -1.99 2.77 -24.87
C GLN A 67 -0.83 3.50 -25.56
N GLN A 68 -1.16 4.57 -26.27
CA GLN A 68 -0.17 5.45 -26.88
C GLN A 68 0.30 6.49 -25.85
N GLY A 69 1.60 6.68 -25.74
CA GLY A 69 2.22 7.61 -24.81
C GLY A 69 2.46 7.01 -23.43
N PHE A 70 1.92 7.66 -22.37
CA PHE A 70 2.19 7.28 -20.98
C PHE A 70 1.39 6.06 -20.54
N CYS A 71 2.06 5.00 -20.15
CA CYS A 71 1.49 3.83 -19.47
C CYS A 71 2.38 3.44 -18.30
N MET A 72 1.90 3.65 -17.07
CA MET A 72 2.70 3.37 -15.87
C MET A 72 3.00 1.88 -15.68
N MET A 73 2.13 0.98 -16.11
CA MET A 73 2.39 -0.47 -16.07
C MET A 73 3.57 -0.85 -16.96
N CYS A 74 3.62 -0.35 -18.18
CA CYS A 74 4.75 -0.59 -19.10
C CYS A 74 6.06 -0.01 -18.56
N ILE A 75 6.01 1.18 -17.96
CA ILE A 75 7.16 1.84 -17.34
C ILE A 75 7.69 1.03 -16.16
N MET A 76 6.80 0.55 -15.30
CA MET A 76 7.19 -0.29 -14.16
C MET A 76 7.72 -1.65 -14.60
N GLU A 77 7.20 -2.22 -15.68
CA GLU A 77 7.76 -3.45 -16.26
C GLU A 77 9.22 -3.25 -16.67
N VAL A 78 9.50 -2.16 -17.40
CA VAL A 78 10.88 -1.81 -17.81
C VAL A 78 11.76 -1.63 -16.57
N HIS A 79 11.31 -0.87 -15.58
CA HIS A 79 12.06 -0.59 -14.36
C HIS A 79 12.40 -1.88 -13.59
N VAL A 80 11.40 -2.71 -13.31
CA VAL A 80 11.59 -3.98 -12.57
C VAL A 80 12.55 -4.91 -13.29
N LYS A 81 12.43 -5.02 -14.61
CA LYS A 81 13.37 -5.82 -15.42
C LYS A 81 14.81 -5.29 -15.33
N GLN A 82 14.97 -3.98 -15.41
CA GLN A 82 16.30 -3.37 -15.29
C GLN A 82 16.94 -3.65 -13.93
N VAL A 83 16.18 -3.51 -12.85
CA VAL A 83 16.66 -3.76 -11.48
C VAL A 83 17.03 -5.23 -11.29
N LEU A 84 16.12 -6.15 -11.61
CA LEU A 84 16.28 -7.58 -11.29
C LEU A 84 17.24 -8.32 -12.22
N ARG A 85 17.47 -7.81 -13.44
CA ARG A 85 18.34 -8.45 -14.44
C ARG A 85 19.68 -7.76 -14.63
N SER A 86 19.91 -6.61 -13.97
CA SER A 86 21.16 -5.89 -14.10
C SER A 86 22.30 -6.65 -13.43
N SER A 87 23.46 -6.69 -14.10
CA SER A 87 24.73 -7.10 -13.50
C SER A 87 25.44 -5.94 -12.79
N ALA A 88 24.99 -4.71 -12.98
CA ALA A 88 25.54 -3.53 -12.32
C ALA A 88 25.09 -3.48 -10.85
N SER A 89 25.94 -2.93 -9.97
CA SER A 89 25.61 -2.73 -8.56
C SER A 89 24.49 -1.71 -8.35
N ALA A 90 24.37 -0.73 -9.24
CA ALA A 90 23.32 0.28 -9.21
C ALA A 90 22.99 0.76 -10.63
N ILE A 91 21.77 1.23 -10.82
CA ILE A 91 21.25 1.81 -12.07
C ILE A 91 20.64 3.19 -11.81
N GLN A 92 20.45 3.95 -12.86
CA GLN A 92 19.73 5.21 -12.84
C GLN A 92 18.26 4.98 -13.20
N PRO A 93 17.27 5.30 -12.34
CA PRO A 93 15.86 5.00 -12.62
C PRO A 93 15.20 6.02 -13.57
N TRP A 94 15.83 6.30 -14.71
CA TRP A 94 15.36 7.29 -15.68
C TRP A 94 14.00 6.96 -16.29
N ALA A 95 13.65 5.68 -16.42
CA ALA A 95 12.34 5.30 -16.95
C ALA A 95 11.19 5.92 -16.13
N VAL A 96 11.36 5.99 -14.82
CA VAL A 96 10.38 6.58 -13.89
C VAL A 96 10.55 8.09 -13.77
N ILE A 97 11.78 8.58 -13.64
CA ILE A 97 12.04 10.02 -13.44
C ILE A 97 11.54 10.85 -14.61
N ARG A 98 11.69 10.39 -15.85
CA ARG A 98 11.23 11.09 -17.07
C ARG A 98 9.73 11.32 -17.09
N VAL A 99 8.96 10.52 -16.39
CA VAL A 99 7.49 10.60 -16.34
C VAL A 99 6.96 11.06 -14.97
N LEU A 100 7.82 11.58 -14.13
CA LEU A 100 7.50 11.92 -12.74
C LEU A 100 6.27 12.84 -12.64
N ARG A 101 6.15 13.86 -13.50
CA ARG A 101 4.99 14.76 -13.55
C ARG A 101 3.73 14.12 -14.08
N ARG A 102 3.84 13.02 -14.81
CA ARG A 102 2.69 12.22 -15.27
C ARG A 102 2.18 11.29 -14.16
N ILE A 103 3.05 10.95 -13.20
CA ILE A 103 2.67 10.20 -11.99
C ILE A 103 1.92 11.13 -11.03
N GLY A 104 2.41 12.36 -10.84
CA GLY A 104 1.75 13.39 -10.04
C GLY A 104 2.23 14.78 -10.46
N GLU A 105 1.32 15.69 -10.77
CA GLU A 105 1.63 17.02 -11.32
C GLU A 105 2.51 17.86 -10.39
N HIS A 106 2.42 17.65 -9.07
CA HIS A 106 3.20 18.35 -8.06
C HIS A 106 4.64 17.84 -7.91
N PHE A 107 4.95 16.65 -8.45
CA PHE A 107 6.31 16.12 -8.40
C PHE A 107 7.23 16.86 -9.37
N GLN A 108 8.40 17.23 -8.87
CA GLN A 108 9.42 17.92 -9.66
C GLN A 108 10.78 17.27 -9.44
N HIS A 109 11.52 17.06 -10.53
CA HIS A 109 12.89 16.58 -10.43
C HIS A 109 13.75 17.55 -9.60
N GLY A 110 14.58 17.02 -8.71
CA GLY A 110 15.42 17.79 -7.81
C GLY A 110 14.75 18.21 -6.49
N ARG A 111 13.45 17.97 -6.34
CA ARG A 111 12.70 18.28 -5.12
C ARG A 111 12.33 17.00 -4.38
N GLN A 112 12.60 16.97 -3.08
CA GLN A 112 12.18 15.87 -2.23
C GLN A 112 10.68 15.98 -1.94
N GLU A 113 9.99 14.84 -1.96
CA GLU A 113 8.57 14.71 -1.70
C GLU A 113 8.28 13.59 -0.69
N ASP A 114 7.04 13.48 -0.25
CA ASP A 114 6.59 12.42 0.64
C ASP A 114 6.56 11.06 -0.10
N ALA A 115 7.27 10.08 0.44
CA ALA A 115 7.31 8.72 -0.14
C ALA A 115 5.93 8.04 -0.17
N HIS A 116 5.08 8.26 0.82
CA HIS A 116 3.71 7.71 0.83
C HIS A 116 2.86 8.32 -0.28
N ASP A 117 2.96 9.63 -0.49
CA ASP A 117 2.27 10.30 -1.60
C ASP A 117 2.75 9.78 -2.96
N PHE A 118 4.06 9.61 -3.12
CA PHE A 118 4.62 9.01 -4.34
C PHE A 118 4.14 7.56 -4.55
N LEU A 119 4.09 6.74 -3.51
CA LEU A 119 3.54 5.38 -3.57
C LEU A 119 2.09 5.39 -4.06
N ARG A 120 1.25 6.22 -3.45
CA ARG A 120 -0.18 6.33 -3.81
C ARG A 120 -0.36 6.76 -5.26
N CYS A 121 0.32 7.81 -5.68
CA CYS A 121 0.27 8.29 -7.06
C CYS A 121 0.76 7.25 -8.07
N THR A 122 1.81 6.49 -7.72
CA THR A 122 2.35 5.43 -8.58
C THR A 122 1.37 4.26 -8.72
N VAL A 123 0.80 3.79 -7.61
CA VAL A 123 -0.21 2.73 -7.61
C VAL A 123 -1.46 3.17 -8.37
N ASP A 124 -1.93 4.39 -8.17
CA ASP A 124 -3.06 4.96 -8.89
C ASP A 124 -2.79 5.09 -10.40
N ALA A 125 -1.57 5.47 -10.79
CA ALA A 125 -1.19 5.55 -12.20
C ALA A 125 -1.15 4.16 -12.85
N MET A 126 -0.69 3.13 -12.14
CA MET A 126 -0.77 1.74 -12.61
C MET A 126 -2.21 1.24 -12.70
N GLN A 127 -3.06 1.61 -11.73
CA GLN A 127 -4.50 1.30 -11.74
C GLN A 127 -5.17 1.90 -12.98
N ARG A 128 -4.91 3.17 -13.28
CA ARG A 128 -5.45 3.84 -14.48
C ARG A 128 -5.00 3.15 -15.77
N ALA A 129 -3.77 2.67 -15.83
CA ALA A 129 -3.28 1.91 -16.99
C ALA A 129 -4.06 0.61 -17.21
N CYS A 130 -4.54 -0.03 -16.14
CA CYS A 130 -5.38 -1.23 -16.22
C CYS A 130 -6.81 -0.92 -16.70
N LEU A 131 -7.28 0.31 -16.55
CA LEU A 131 -8.65 0.72 -16.86
C LEU A 131 -8.81 1.37 -18.25
N HIS A 132 -7.71 1.65 -18.95
CA HIS A 132 -7.71 2.42 -20.19
C HIS A 132 -8.69 1.89 -21.28
N ASP A 133 -8.79 0.58 -21.40
CA ASP A 133 -9.67 -0.06 -22.39
C ASP A 133 -11.10 -0.32 -21.86
N SER A 134 -11.41 0.13 -20.64
CA SER A 134 -12.62 -0.25 -19.89
C SER A 134 -13.47 0.95 -19.46
N SER A 135 -13.49 2.03 -20.22
CA SER A 135 -14.05 3.34 -19.89
C SER A 135 -15.54 3.38 -19.45
N ASN A 136 -16.27 2.27 -19.58
CA ASN A 136 -17.70 2.18 -19.23
C ASN A 136 -18.02 1.21 -18.08
N LEU A 137 -17.01 0.76 -17.33
CA LEU A 137 -17.21 -0.18 -16.23
C LEU A 137 -17.47 0.57 -14.92
N GLY A 138 -18.42 0.08 -14.13
CA GLY A 138 -18.73 0.65 -12.83
C GLY A 138 -17.63 0.41 -11.77
N ILE A 139 -17.72 1.15 -10.67
CA ILE A 139 -16.76 1.11 -9.53
C ILE A 139 -16.47 -0.33 -9.04
N SER A 140 -17.47 -1.21 -9.06
CA SER A 140 -17.30 -2.60 -8.66
C SER A 140 -16.37 -3.39 -9.59
N SER A 141 -16.29 -3.03 -10.87
CA SER A 141 -15.38 -3.66 -11.83
C SER A 141 -13.95 -3.10 -11.73
N GLU A 142 -13.77 -1.86 -11.33
CA GLU A 142 -12.46 -1.26 -11.02
C GLU A 142 -11.73 -2.02 -9.93
N ALA A 143 -12.46 -2.61 -8.98
CA ALA A 143 -11.93 -3.46 -7.92
C ALA A 143 -11.42 -4.83 -8.41
N THR A 144 -11.54 -5.14 -9.70
CA THR A 144 -11.08 -6.40 -10.30
C THR A 144 -9.87 -6.23 -11.21
N THR A 145 -9.25 -5.05 -11.28
CA THR A 145 -7.96 -4.87 -11.95
C THR A 145 -6.86 -5.65 -11.26
N VAL A 146 -5.77 -5.96 -11.96
CA VAL A 146 -4.62 -6.62 -11.35
C VAL A 146 -4.09 -5.85 -10.14
N MET A 147 -4.04 -4.51 -10.20
CA MET A 147 -3.57 -3.69 -9.09
C MET A 147 -4.49 -3.79 -7.88
N HIS A 148 -5.80 -3.73 -8.07
CA HIS A 148 -6.74 -3.87 -6.96
C HIS A 148 -6.80 -5.31 -6.43
N GLN A 149 -6.60 -6.32 -7.28
CA GLN A 149 -6.52 -7.72 -6.85
C GLN A 149 -5.26 -7.99 -6.02
N ILE A 150 -4.17 -7.26 -6.27
CA ILE A 150 -2.93 -7.37 -5.49
C ILE A 150 -3.03 -6.57 -4.19
N PHE A 151 -3.24 -5.25 -4.28
CA PHE A 151 -3.11 -4.30 -3.16
C PHE A 151 -4.44 -3.95 -2.50
N GLY A 152 -5.55 -4.22 -3.15
CA GLY A 152 -6.85 -3.71 -2.77
C GLY A 152 -7.64 -4.64 -1.86
N GLY A 153 -8.41 -4.01 -1.02
CA GLY A 153 -9.42 -4.66 -0.19
C GLY A 153 -10.62 -3.74 0.01
N PHE A 154 -11.51 -4.16 0.89
CA PHE A 154 -12.68 -3.38 1.30
C PHE A 154 -12.78 -3.34 2.81
N LEU A 155 -13.03 -2.14 3.32
CA LEU A 155 -13.46 -1.92 4.70
C LEU A 155 -14.98 -1.89 4.74
N ARG A 156 -15.56 -2.48 5.79
CA ARG A 156 -16.97 -2.30 6.12
C ARG A 156 -17.06 -1.21 7.20
N SER A 157 -17.82 -0.16 6.91
CA SER A 157 -18.23 0.82 7.91
C SER A 157 -19.63 0.48 8.38
N ARG A 158 -19.78 0.08 9.65
CA ARG A 158 -21.07 -0.23 10.26
C ARG A 158 -21.45 0.86 11.23
N VAL A 159 -22.62 1.46 10.99
CA VAL A 159 -23.24 2.42 11.90
C VAL A 159 -24.46 1.77 12.53
N THR A 160 -24.51 1.74 13.86
CA THR A 160 -25.62 1.19 14.64
C THR A 160 -26.31 2.32 15.41
N CYS A 161 -27.59 2.53 15.15
CA CYS A 161 -28.41 3.47 15.91
C CYS A 161 -28.51 3.02 17.37
N LEU A 162 -28.18 3.89 18.31
CA LEU A 162 -28.25 3.55 19.74
C LEU A 162 -29.70 3.51 20.27
N SER A 163 -30.63 4.14 19.56
CA SER A 163 -32.05 4.15 19.91
C SER A 163 -32.79 2.89 19.46
N CYS A 164 -32.84 2.65 18.14
CA CYS A 164 -33.63 1.54 17.58
C CYS A 164 -32.79 0.30 17.22
N LYS A 165 -31.46 0.38 17.34
CA LYS A 165 -30.51 -0.70 17.00
C LYS A 165 -30.45 -1.04 15.51
N GLU A 166 -31.04 -0.23 14.63
CA GLU A 166 -30.91 -0.38 13.19
C GLU A 166 -29.44 -0.28 12.78
N VAL A 167 -29.04 -1.15 11.87
CA VAL A 167 -27.67 -1.26 11.35
C VAL A 167 -27.61 -0.80 9.90
N SER A 168 -26.68 0.11 9.61
CA SER A 168 -26.40 0.58 8.25
C SER A 168 -24.94 0.25 7.91
N ASP A 169 -24.73 -0.56 6.87
CA ASP A 169 -23.41 -0.93 6.37
C ASP A 169 -23.07 -0.20 5.08
N SER A 170 -21.85 0.30 4.99
CA SER A 170 -21.24 0.79 3.76
C SER A 170 -19.85 0.17 3.58
N TYR A 171 -19.37 0.13 2.34
CA TYR A 171 -18.10 -0.51 2.00
C TYR A 171 -17.21 0.48 1.26
N GLU A 172 -15.96 0.59 1.71
CA GLU A 172 -14.94 1.48 1.16
C GLU A 172 -13.79 0.66 0.61
N ALA A 173 -13.46 0.88 -0.68
CA ALA A 173 -12.28 0.28 -1.29
C ALA A 173 -11.01 0.98 -0.76
N PHE A 174 -9.95 0.20 -0.54
CA PHE A 174 -8.64 0.73 -0.16
C PHE A 174 -7.52 0.03 -0.93
N LEU A 175 -6.41 0.73 -1.12
CA LEU A 175 -5.15 0.20 -1.65
C LEU A 175 -4.04 0.24 -0.60
N ASP A 176 -4.19 1.06 0.43
CA ASP A 176 -3.34 1.10 1.61
C ASP A 176 -4.18 1.46 2.85
N VAL A 177 -3.64 1.19 4.03
CA VAL A 177 -4.30 1.47 5.30
C VAL A 177 -3.44 2.42 6.12
N PRO A 178 -3.84 3.70 6.26
CA PRO A 178 -3.19 4.62 7.17
C PRO A 178 -3.61 4.34 8.62
N LEU A 179 -2.62 4.19 9.51
CA LEU A 179 -2.82 3.92 10.93
C LEU A 179 -2.39 5.11 11.76
N ASP A 180 -3.28 5.57 12.65
CA ASP A 180 -2.94 6.53 13.68
C ASP A 180 -2.09 5.85 14.76
N ILE A 181 -0.89 6.40 15.01
CA ILE A 181 0.08 5.84 15.96
C ILE A 181 0.26 6.71 17.21
N ARG A 182 -0.49 7.81 17.36
CA ARG A 182 -0.30 8.75 18.48
C ARG A 182 -0.45 8.07 19.84
N ALA A 183 -1.41 7.16 19.97
CA ALA A 183 -1.67 6.42 21.21
C ALA A 183 -1.21 4.96 21.17
N ALA A 184 -0.66 4.47 20.04
CA ALA A 184 -0.30 3.07 19.87
C ALA A 184 1.21 2.85 20.00
N ALA A 185 1.62 1.82 20.74
CA ALA A 185 3.02 1.41 20.86
C ALA A 185 3.42 0.34 19.84
N SER A 186 2.45 -0.22 19.12
CA SER A 186 2.65 -1.28 18.13
C SER A 186 1.63 -1.19 17.01
N VAL A 187 1.94 -1.82 15.88
CA VAL A 187 1.01 -1.96 14.75
C VAL A 187 -0.25 -2.73 15.16
N THR A 188 -0.11 -3.77 15.97
CA THR A 188 -1.26 -4.52 16.48
C THR A 188 -2.18 -3.66 17.34
N ALA A 189 -1.61 -2.84 18.22
CA ALA A 189 -2.39 -1.86 19.01
C ALA A 189 -3.06 -0.80 18.11
N ALA A 190 -2.36 -0.32 17.07
CA ALA A 190 -2.92 0.62 16.11
C ALA A 190 -4.08 0.03 15.31
N LEU A 191 -4.00 -1.25 14.93
CA LEU A 191 -5.08 -1.98 14.26
C LEU A 191 -6.27 -2.23 15.20
N GLU A 192 -6.02 -2.53 16.47
CA GLU A 192 -7.08 -2.63 17.48
C GLU A 192 -7.84 -1.32 17.64
N ASP A 193 -7.12 -0.20 17.71
CA ASP A 193 -7.73 1.14 17.74
C ASP A 193 -8.50 1.46 16.45
N PHE A 194 -7.98 1.05 15.30
CA PHE A 194 -8.60 1.27 14.00
C PHE A 194 -9.97 0.61 13.87
N VAL A 195 -10.15 -0.58 14.45
CA VAL A 195 -11.42 -1.32 14.41
C VAL A 195 -12.31 -1.07 15.65
N LYS A 196 -11.86 -0.21 16.57
CA LYS A 196 -12.62 0.11 17.78
C LYS A 196 -13.87 0.92 17.45
N PRO A 197 -15.02 0.61 18.09
CA PRO A 197 -16.21 1.42 17.89
C PRO A 197 -16.01 2.87 18.32
N GLU A 198 -16.46 3.79 17.49
CA GLU A 198 -16.52 5.22 17.73
C GLU A 198 -17.97 5.64 18.02
N GLN A 199 -18.19 6.45 19.04
CA GLN A 199 -19.51 6.99 19.33
C GLN A 199 -19.73 8.29 18.53
N LEU A 200 -20.84 8.33 17.80
CA LEU A 200 -21.31 9.51 17.08
C LEU A 200 -22.40 10.17 17.90
N ASP A 201 -22.13 11.34 18.49
CA ASP A 201 -23.06 12.10 19.30
C ASP A 201 -22.86 13.62 19.16
N GLY A 202 -23.67 14.42 19.82
CA GLY A 202 -23.57 15.89 19.75
C GLY A 202 -23.69 16.41 18.32
N ASN A 203 -22.65 17.07 17.83
CA ASN A 203 -22.60 17.63 16.47
C ASN A 203 -22.37 16.56 15.38
N ASN A 204 -21.96 15.36 15.75
CA ASN A 204 -21.66 14.26 14.84
C ASN A 204 -22.74 13.16 14.84
N CYS A 205 -23.99 13.51 15.20
CA CYS A 205 -25.09 12.56 15.20
C CYS A 205 -25.34 11.98 13.79
N PHE A 206 -25.89 10.76 13.79
CA PHE A 206 -26.27 10.02 12.58
C PHE A 206 -27.78 10.20 12.30
N LYS A 207 -28.14 10.41 11.04
CA LYS A 207 -29.54 10.39 10.63
C LYS A 207 -29.99 8.93 10.45
N CYS A 208 -30.77 8.43 11.40
CA CYS A 208 -31.33 7.09 11.32
C CYS A 208 -32.58 7.08 10.42
N SER A 209 -32.61 6.20 9.43
CA SER A 209 -33.75 6.05 8.52
C SER A 209 -35.00 5.49 9.22
N GLN A 210 -34.83 4.65 10.23
CA GLN A 210 -35.94 4.08 11.01
C GLN A 210 -36.50 5.08 12.03
N CYS A 211 -35.67 5.84 12.70
CA CYS A 211 -36.09 6.86 13.65
C CYS A 211 -36.53 8.17 12.99
N ASP A 212 -36.16 8.34 11.71
CA ASP A 212 -36.33 9.56 10.88
C ASP A 212 -35.85 10.85 11.57
N LYS A 213 -34.81 10.74 12.37
CA LYS A 213 -34.21 11.88 13.10
C LYS A 213 -32.71 11.67 13.30
N MET A 214 -32.05 12.75 13.68
CA MET A 214 -30.65 12.71 14.13
C MET A 214 -30.56 12.03 15.48
N VAL A 215 -29.71 11.01 15.61
CA VAL A 215 -29.57 10.18 16.81
C VAL A 215 -28.10 9.91 17.12
N ALA A 216 -27.81 9.59 18.36
CA ALA A 216 -26.53 9.01 18.73
C ALA A 216 -26.40 7.61 18.13
N ALA A 217 -25.21 7.31 17.62
CA ALA A 217 -24.90 6.04 16.96
C ALA A 217 -23.51 5.55 17.34
N SER A 218 -23.23 4.28 17.07
CA SER A 218 -21.91 3.68 17.14
C SER A 218 -21.44 3.38 15.72
N LYS A 219 -20.23 3.83 15.36
CA LYS A 219 -19.59 3.55 14.06
C LYS A 219 -18.37 2.68 14.26
N ARG A 220 -18.24 1.63 13.47
CA ARG A 220 -17.10 0.71 13.52
C ARG A 220 -16.62 0.35 12.12
N PHE A 221 -15.30 0.46 11.92
CA PHE A 221 -14.61 -0.10 10.75
C PHE A 221 -14.12 -1.50 11.02
N THR A 222 -14.27 -2.40 10.04
CA THR A 222 -13.65 -3.73 10.05
C THR A 222 -13.22 -4.07 8.63
N PHE A 223 -12.23 -4.96 8.51
CA PHE A 223 -11.87 -5.49 7.20
C PHE A 223 -12.97 -6.43 6.72
N HIS A 224 -13.42 -6.22 5.50
CA HIS A 224 -14.42 -7.07 4.83
C HIS A 224 -13.77 -7.99 3.81
N ARG A 225 -12.93 -7.44 2.94
CA ARG A 225 -12.09 -8.19 2.00
C ARG A 225 -10.65 -7.76 2.20
N VAL A 226 -9.78 -8.73 2.43
CA VAL A 226 -8.35 -8.48 2.64
C VAL A 226 -7.55 -8.61 1.34
N PRO A 227 -6.51 -7.77 1.15
CA PRO A 227 -5.67 -7.82 -0.04
C PRO A 227 -4.68 -8.99 0.00
N LYS A 228 -4.08 -9.32 -1.14
CA LYS A 228 -2.91 -10.21 -1.20
C LYS A 228 -1.65 -9.54 -0.64
N VAL A 229 -1.52 -8.23 -0.87
CA VAL A 229 -0.46 -7.39 -0.29
C VAL A 229 -1.12 -6.31 0.56
N LEU A 230 -0.79 -6.30 1.84
CA LEU A 230 -1.25 -5.30 2.79
C LEU A 230 -0.19 -4.22 2.94
N THR A 231 -0.54 -2.99 2.59
CA THR A 231 0.31 -1.81 2.76
C THR A 231 -0.21 -0.99 3.94
N LEU A 232 0.62 -0.82 4.96
CA LEU A 232 0.31 -0.01 6.13
C LEU A 232 1.15 1.26 6.10
N CYS A 233 0.49 2.40 6.29
CA CYS A 233 1.15 3.69 6.48
C CYS A 233 1.01 4.11 7.94
N LEU A 234 2.13 4.24 8.64
CA LEU A 234 2.14 4.80 10.00
C LEU A 234 2.11 6.32 9.89
N LYS A 235 1.03 6.95 10.36
CA LYS A 235 0.79 8.38 10.21
C LYS A 235 1.73 9.20 11.09
N ARG A 236 2.98 9.34 10.62
CA ARG A 236 4.06 10.08 11.31
C ARG A 236 4.05 11.57 11.00
N PHE A 237 3.43 11.98 9.90
CA PHE A 237 3.35 13.36 9.43
C PHE A 237 1.87 13.76 9.32
N GLY A 238 1.57 15.04 9.52
CA GLY A 238 0.22 15.54 9.22
C GLY A 238 -0.59 16.05 10.40
N ASP A 239 0.05 16.41 11.52
CA ASP A 239 -0.59 17.32 12.47
C ASP A 239 -0.37 18.78 12.06
N PHE A 240 -1.14 19.68 12.67
CA PHE A 240 -1.04 21.13 12.40
C PHE A 240 0.33 21.74 12.73
N THR A 241 1.20 21.00 13.43
CA THR A 241 2.54 21.45 13.81
C THR A 241 3.59 21.12 12.74
N GLY A 242 3.28 20.26 11.78
CA GLY A 242 4.20 19.78 10.75
C GLY A 242 5.35 18.94 11.30
N ARG A 243 5.32 18.59 12.59
CA ARG A 243 6.37 17.80 13.24
C ARG A 243 6.16 16.30 13.00
N LYS A 244 7.27 15.62 12.79
CA LYS A 244 7.28 14.16 12.69
C LYS A 244 7.04 13.51 14.04
N ILE A 245 6.15 12.53 14.07
CA ILE A 245 5.99 11.61 15.22
C ILE A 245 7.14 10.60 15.17
N ARG A 246 8.12 10.73 16.07
CA ARG A 246 9.33 9.90 16.12
C ARG A 246 9.24 8.69 17.03
N LYS A 247 8.07 8.45 17.59
CA LYS A 247 7.91 7.37 18.56
C LYS A 247 8.21 6.01 17.92
N VAL A 248 8.76 5.10 18.73
CA VAL A 248 8.94 3.69 18.36
C VAL A 248 7.57 3.04 18.29
N VAL A 249 7.28 2.38 17.18
CA VAL A 249 6.08 1.57 16.97
C VAL A 249 6.55 0.19 16.55
N GLU A 250 6.32 -0.79 17.39
CA GLU A 250 6.71 -2.18 17.12
C GLU A 250 5.82 -2.79 16.04
N TYR A 251 6.38 -3.66 15.23
CA TYR A 251 5.67 -4.39 14.19
C TYR A 251 6.19 -5.83 14.08
N PRO A 252 5.29 -6.81 13.88
CA PRO A 252 5.69 -8.19 13.81
C PRO A 252 6.20 -8.59 12.42
N GLU A 253 7.02 -9.62 12.33
CA GLU A 253 7.36 -10.27 11.07
C GLU A 253 6.16 -11.00 10.46
N CYS A 254 5.32 -11.61 11.30
CA CYS A 254 4.08 -12.28 10.91
C CYS A 254 2.88 -11.57 11.56
N LEU A 255 1.93 -11.15 10.73
CA LEU A 255 0.74 -10.42 11.17
C LEU A 255 -0.52 -11.21 10.83
N ASP A 256 -1.39 -11.44 11.82
CA ASP A 256 -2.70 -12.02 11.64
C ASP A 256 -3.77 -10.92 11.56
N LEU A 257 -4.49 -10.83 10.43
CA LEU A 257 -5.58 -9.87 10.26
C LEU A 257 -6.94 -10.39 10.73
N ARG A 258 -7.07 -11.67 11.10
CA ARG A 258 -8.35 -12.25 11.51
C ARG A 258 -9.03 -11.46 12.64
N PRO A 259 -8.32 -11.01 13.70
CA PRO A 259 -8.94 -10.24 14.79
C PRO A 259 -9.60 -8.92 14.36
N TYR A 260 -9.22 -8.38 13.20
CA TYR A 260 -9.70 -7.08 12.70
C TYR A 260 -10.75 -7.20 11.60
N MET A 261 -11.18 -8.43 11.31
CA MET A 261 -12.27 -8.71 10.38
C MET A 261 -13.64 -8.46 11.04
N GLY A 262 -14.66 -8.26 10.22
CA GLY A 262 -16.03 -8.21 10.68
C GLY A 262 -16.48 -9.51 11.34
N GLN A 263 -15.98 -10.64 10.86
CA GLN A 263 -16.11 -11.95 11.46
C GLN A 263 -14.75 -12.42 11.98
N THR A 264 -14.63 -12.50 13.30
CA THR A 264 -13.37 -12.85 13.96
C THR A 264 -13.17 -14.37 14.08
N ASP A 265 -14.24 -15.14 13.99
CA ASP A 265 -14.20 -16.60 13.97
C ASP A 265 -13.69 -17.09 12.61
N GLY A 266 -12.78 -18.05 12.62
CA GLY A 266 -12.23 -18.65 11.42
C GLY A 266 -10.72 -18.81 11.47
N GLU A 267 -10.17 -19.35 10.38
CA GLU A 267 -8.74 -19.55 10.25
C GLU A 267 -7.98 -18.21 10.31
N PRO A 268 -6.75 -18.21 10.87
CA PRO A 268 -5.90 -17.04 10.83
C PRO A 268 -5.67 -16.52 9.40
N LEU A 269 -5.60 -15.21 9.26
CA LEU A 269 -5.24 -14.54 8.01
C LEU A 269 -3.81 -14.01 8.14
N LEU A 270 -2.84 -14.86 7.85
CA LEU A 270 -1.43 -14.61 8.10
C LEU A 270 -0.77 -13.86 6.94
N TYR A 271 -0.05 -12.82 7.30
CA TYR A 271 0.76 -11.98 6.41
C TYR A 271 2.21 -12.00 6.87
N SER A 272 3.13 -12.07 5.91
CA SER A 272 4.57 -12.02 6.16
C SER A 272 5.15 -10.67 5.71
N LEU A 273 5.91 -10.03 6.57
CA LEU A 273 6.62 -8.79 6.25
C LEU A 273 7.67 -9.06 5.16
N TYR A 274 7.70 -8.22 4.13
CA TYR A 274 8.70 -8.31 3.06
C TYR A 274 9.37 -6.99 2.71
N ALA A 275 8.82 -5.85 3.14
CA ALA A 275 9.47 -4.55 2.94
C ALA A 275 9.10 -3.57 4.06
N VAL A 276 10.07 -2.75 4.42
CA VAL A 276 9.94 -1.67 5.40
C VAL A 276 10.58 -0.42 4.84
N LEU A 277 9.81 0.66 4.70
CA LEU A 277 10.31 1.95 4.26
C LEU A 277 10.49 2.86 5.46
N VAL A 278 11.66 3.48 5.56
CA VAL A 278 12.08 4.29 6.70
C VAL A 278 12.39 5.71 6.24
N HIS A 279 12.01 6.68 7.06
CA HIS A 279 12.39 8.07 6.90
C HIS A 279 13.25 8.53 8.07
N SER A 280 14.39 9.15 7.77
CA SER A 280 15.28 9.81 8.72
C SER A 280 15.21 11.32 8.50
N GLY A 281 14.78 12.08 9.50
CA GLY A 281 14.62 13.54 9.41
C GLY A 281 13.38 14.04 10.13
N ASP A 282 13.08 15.32 9.98
CA ASP A 282 12.06 16.02 10.77
C ASP A 282 10.72 16.20 10.05
N SER A 283 10.71 16.18 8.72
CA SER A 283 9.49 16.29 7.93
C SER A 283 9.55 15.41 6.68
N CYS A 284 8.41 15.07 6.11
CA CYS A 284 8.33 14.20 4.92
C CYS A 284 9.06 14.74 3.69
N CYS A 285 9.22 16.05 3.59
CA CYS A 285 9.92 16.73 2.47
C CYS A 285 11.36 17.09 2.78
N TRP A 286 11.88 16.69 3.95
CA TRP A 286 13.25 16.95 4.39
C TRP A 286 13.81 15.75 5.13
N GLY A 287 15.02 15.34 4.78
CA GLY A 287 15.70 14.22 5.39
C GLY A 287 16.08 13.18 4.35
N HIS A 288 16.00 11.91 4.72
CA HIS A 288 16.43 10.81 3.87
C HIS A 288 15.49 9.63 3.99
N TYR A 289 15.14 9.03 2.85
CA TYR A 289 14.37 7.79 2.75
C TYR A 289 15.27 6.63 2.34
N PHE A 290 15.06 5.49 2.96
CA PHE A 290 15.67 4.22 2.59
C PHE A 290 14.70 3.08 2.97
N CYS A 291 14.99 1.87 2.52
CA CYS A 291 14.12 0.74 2.83
C CYS A 291 14.91 -0.55 3.06
N TYR A 292 14.21 -1.51 3.62
CA TYR A 292 14.63 -2.90 3.73
C TYR A 292 13.68 -3.74 2.91
N ILE A 293 14.20 -4.67 2.14
CA ILE A 293 13.40 -5.61 1.35
C ILE A 293 13.88 -7.04 1.56
N LYS A 294 12.95 -7.96 1.45
CA LYS A 294 13.23 -9.39 1.43
C LYS A 294 13.25 -9.84 -0.02
N ALA A 295 14.44 -10.23 -0.51
CA ALA A 295 14.59 -10.73 -1.86
C ALA A 295 14.03 -12.16 -1.99
N SER A 296 13.93 -12.64 -3.23
CA SER A 296 13.38 -13.97 -3.50
C SER A 296 14.24 -15.12 -2.99
N ASN A 297 15.49 -14.87 -2.60
CA ASN A 297 16.34 -15.84 -1.89
C ASN A 297 16.00 -15.97 -0.39
N GLY A 298 15.03 -15.19 0.11
CA GLY A 298 14.61 -15.18 1.51
C GLY A 298 15.47 -14.32 2.44
N LEU A 299 16.48 -13.63 1.91
CA LEU A 299 17.36 -12.77 2.69
C LEU A 299 16.93 -11.31 2.64
N TRP A 300 17.20 -10.58 3.73
CA TRP A 300 16.93 -9.17 3.84
C TRP A 300 18.11 -8.32 3.36
N TYR A 301 17.80 -7.21 2.70
CA TYR A 301 18.78 -6.24 2.23
C TYR A 301 18.32 -4.83 2.58
N GLN A 302 19.28 -4.01 3.05
CA GLN A 302 19.08 -2.57 3.13
C GLN A 302 19.31 -1.95 1.74
N MET A 303 18.32 -1.23 1.27
CA MET A 303 18.36 -0.49 0.02
C MET A 303 18.42 1.01 0.34
N ASP A 304 19.59 1.58 0.21
CA ASP A 304 19.84 3.01 0.47
C ASP A 304 20.45 3.62 -0.80
N ASP A 305 19.58 4.18 -1.65
CA ASP A 305 19.91 4.65 -2.98
C ASP A 305 20.76 3.62 -3.76
N SER A 306 21.98 3.93 -4.13
CA SER A 306 22.87 3.01 -4.86
C SER A 306 23.44 1.88 -4.02
N SER A 307 23.31 1.94 -2.70
CA SER A 307 23.83 0.93 -1.78
C SER A 307 22.84 -0.21 -1.57
N VAL A 308 23.31 -1.44 -1.72
CA VAL A 308 22.59 -2.67 -1.46
C VAL A 308 23.41 -3.52 -0.52
N VAL A 309 22.96 -3.68 0.73
CA VAL A 309 23.73 -4.36 1.78
C VAL A 309 22.88 -5.45 2.43
N LEU A 310 23.44 -6.65 2.52
CA LEU A 310 22.80 -7.75 3.27
C LEU A 310 22.62 -7.37 4.73
N ASP A 311 21.45 -7.64 5.28
CA ASP A 311 21.10 -7.35 6.66
C ASP A 311 20.27 -8.50 7.26
N ASP A 312 19.90 -8.38 8.50
CA ASP A 312 19.13 -9.42 9.20
C ASP A 312 17.76 -8.89 9.68
N ILE A 313 16.87 -9.83 9.97
CA ILE A 313 15.50 -9.53 10.43
C ILE A 313 15.49 -8.74 11.74
N ASN A 314 16.44 -8.93 12.64
CA ASN A 314 16.49 -8.21 13.92
C ASN A 314 16.74 -6.72 13.69
N THR A 315 17.62 -6.37 12.75
CA THR A 315 17.85 -4.98 12.33
C THR A 315 16.59 -4.40 11.68
N VAL A 316 15.94 -5.16 10.79
CA VAL A 316 14.70 -4.74 10.12
C VAL A 316 13.60 -4.43 11.12
N LEU A 317 13.38 -5.28 12.13
CA LEU A 317 12.29 -5.10 13.10
C LEU A 317 12.55 -3.98 14.12
N ARG A 318 13.75 -3.42 14.18
CA ARG A 318 14.11 -2.29 15.09
C ARG A 318 13.97 -0.91 14.43
N GLN A 319 13.56 -0.84 13.17
CA GLN A 319 13.46 0.43 12.46
C GLN A 319 12.23 1.24 12.88
N GLN A 320 12.34 2.57 12.79
CA GLN A 320 11.19 3.47 12.85
C GLN A 320 10.49 3.47 11.48
N ALA A 321 9.65 2.48 11.25
CA ALA A 321 8.97 2.33 9.98
C ALA A 321 8.02 3.48 9.69
N TYR A 322 7.97 3.91 8.43
CA TYR A 322 6.95 4.78 7.88
C TYR A 322 5.92 3.98 7.10
N LEU A 323 6.37 3.12 6.19
CA LEU A 323 5.51 2.20 5.43
C LEU A 323 5.93 0.76 5.71
N LEU A 324 4.94 -0.12 5.84
CA LEU A 324 5.11 -1.56 6.03
C LEU A 324 4.36 -2.31 4.93
N PHE A 325 5.01 -3.32 4.37
CA PHE A 325 4.46 -4.14 3.29
C PHE A 325 4.44 -5.61 3.70
N TYR A 326 3.25 -6.16 3.74
CA TYR A 326 3.01 -7.56 4.10
C TYR A 326 2.39 -8.32 2.93
N VAL A 327 2.79 -9.55 2.71
CA VAL A 327 2.22 -10.45 1.71
C VAL A 327 1.58 -11.66 2.38
N ARG A 328 0.42 -12.07 1.86
CA ARG A 328 -0.37 -13.17 2.42
C ARG A 328 0.19 -14.54 2.04
#